data_328d757d30b8017c4a90789c85fe9bcc
#
_entry.id   328d757d30b8017c4a90789c85fe9bcc
#
_cell.length_a   1.000
_cell.length_b   1.000
_cell.length_c   1.000
_cell.angle_alpha   90.00
_cell.angle_beta   90.00
_cell.angle_gamma   90.00
#
_symmetry.space_group_name_H-M   'P 1'
#
loop_
_entity.id
_entity.type
_entity.pdbx_description
1 polymer ?
#
loop_
_entity_poly.entity_id
_entity_poly.type
_entity_poly.pdbx_seq_one_letter_code
_entity_poly.pdbx_strand_id
1 'polypeptide(L)'
;RGLGDVYKRQVHDALEAAVQRQLMSDVPYGVLLSGGLDSSVISAIAKKYAAKRIETDNKADAWWPQLHSFAVGLKGAPDLIKAREVARHIGTVHHEINYTVQEGLDAIRDVIYFIETYDITTVRASTPMYLLARVIKSMGIKMVLSGEGADEVFGGYLYFHKAPTPQAFHEETVRKLSKLHLYDCLRANKSLAAWGVEGRVPFLDKEFLDVAMRINPAVKMCPGKEIEKKVVREAFADMLPQSVAWRQKEQFSDGVGSVSYTHLTLPT
;
A
#
# COMPACT_ATOMS: atom_id res chain seq x y z
N ARG A 1 8.74 -20.49 -23.06
CA ARG A 1 8.28 -19.58 -21.99
C ARG A 1 7.03 -20.17 -21.39
N GLY A 2 7.01 -20.50 -20.08
CA GLY A 2 5.85 -21.10 -19.42
C GLY A 2 4.72 -20.09 -19.21
N LEU A 3 3.49 -20.58 -18.99
CA LEU A 3 2.32 -19.74 -18.65
C LEU A 3 2.61 -18.78 -17.48
N GLY A 4 3.43 -19.19 -16.50
CA GLY A 4 3.84 -18.35 -15.39
C GLY A 4 4.58 -17.07 -15.82
N ASP A 5 5.47 -17.15 -16.82
CA ASP A 5 6.22 -15.99 -17.31
C ASP A 5 5.31 -15.00 -18.07
N VAL A 6 4.24 -15.50 -18.69
CA VAL A 6 3.22 -14.66 -19.34
C VAL A 6 2.47 -13.84 -18.30
N TYR A 7 2.00 -14.48 -17.23
CA TYR A 7 1.26 -13.78 -16.16
C TYR A 7 2.12 -12.75 -15.42
N LYS A 8 3.39 -13.05 -15.15
CA LYS A 8 4.32 -12.08 -14.55
C LYS A 8 4.45 -10.82 -15.41
N ARG A 9 4.63 -10.99 -16.72
CA ARG A 9 4.71 -9.86 -17.65
C ARG A 9 3.40 -9.07 -17.66
N GLN A 10 2.25 -9.75 -17.73
CA GLN A 10 0.95 -9.07 -17.72
C GLN A 10 0.74 -8.25 -16.46
N VAL A 11 1.09 -8.81 -15.27
CA VAL A 11 1.01 -8.08 -13.99
C VAL A 11 1.97 -6.90 -13.99
N HIS A 12 3.21 -7.11 -14.42
CA HIS A 12 4.22 -6.06 -14.49
C HIS A 12 3.76 -4.88 -15.36
N ASP A 13 3.43 -5.16 -16.63
CA ASP A 13 3.11 -4.13 -17.60
C ASP A 13 1.81 -3.38 -17.24
N ALA A 14 0.80 -4.11 -16.77
CA ALA A 14 -0.48 -3.51 -16.36
C ALA A 14 -0.35 -2.64 -15.11
N LEU A 15 0.44 -3.06 -14.10
CA LEU A 15 0.63 -2.26 -12.89
C LEU A 15 1.51 -1.04 -13.17
N GLU A 16 2.54 -1.19 -13.99
CA GLU A 16 3.36 -0.07 -14.42
C GLU A 16 2.52 0.99 -15.13
N ALA A 17 1.65 0.58 -16.06
CA ALA A 17 0.71 1.48 -16.74
C ALA A 17 -0.28 2.13 -15.78
N ALA A 18 -0.80 1.39 -14.78
CA ALA A 18 -1.70 1.93 -13.77
C ALA A 18 -1.02 3.01 -12.92
N VAL A 19 0.22 2.77 -12.48
CA VAL A 19 1.00 3.78 -11.75
C VAL A 19 1.23 5.01 -12.62
N GLN A 20 1.65 4.85 -13.88
CA GLN A 20 1.88 5.96 -14.78
C GLN A 20 0.63 6.84 -14.94
N ARG A 21 -0.55 6.25 -15.19
CA ARG A 21 -1.81 7.00 -15.29
C ARG A 21 -2.10 7.81 -14.02
N GLN A 22 -1.78 7.24 -12.86
CA GLN A 22 -2.04 7.86 -11.56
C GLN A 22 -0.95 8.84 -11.09
N LEU A 23 0.16 8.98 -11.84
CA LEU A 23 1.17 10.01 -11.58
C LEU A 23 0.82 11.36 -12.23
N MET A 24 -0.22 11.45 -13.06
CA MET A 24 -0.70 12.71 -13.62
C MET A 24 -1.08 13.67 -12.49
N SER A 25 -0.34 14.77 -12.33
CA SER A 25 -0.54 15.72 -11.24
C SER A 25 0.12 17.06 -11.54
N ASP A 26 -0.59 18.14 -11.24
CA ASP A 26 -0.11 19.52 -11.26
C ASP A 26 0.32 20.02 -9.87
N VAL A 27 0.31 19.13 -8.87
CA VAL A 27 0.68 19.41 -7.47
C VAL A 27 1.77 18.44 -6.99
N PRO A 28 2.54 18.81 -5.95
CA PRO A 28 3.49 17.90 -5.33
C PRO A 28 2.84 16.62 -4.83
N TYR A 29 3.46 15.48 -5.11
CA TYR A 29 2.98 14.19 -4.68
C TYR A 29 4.10 13.34 -4.05
N GLY A 30 3.68 12.29 -3.36
CA GLY A 30 4.59 11.34 -2.73
C GLY A 30 4.04 9.92 -2.75
N VAL A 31 4.70 9.03 -2.04
CA VAL A 31 4.29 7.64 -1.89
C VAL A 31 4.23 7.23 -0.42
N LEU A 32 3.24 6.43 -0.05
CA LEU A 32 3.20 5.78 1.25
C LEU A 32 4.07 4.52 1.18
N LEU A 33 5.05 4.42 2.07
CA LEU A 33 6.06 3.36 2.04
C LEU A 33 6.17 2.69 3.41
N SER A 34 5.47 1.57 3.61
CA SER A 34 5.54 0.78 4.84
C SER A 34 6.71 -0.23 4.88
N GLY A 35 7.43 -0.40 3.77
CA GLY A 35 8.45 -1.44 3.64
C GLY A 35 7.88 -2.85 3.41
N GLY A 36 6.57 -2.99 3.22
CA GLY A 36 5.92 -4.18 2.70
C GLY A 36 6.03 -4.26 1.18
N LEU A 37 5.75 -5.43 0.61
CA LEU A 37 5.85 -5.68 -0.83
C LEU A 37 5.08 -4.63 -1.66
N ASP A 38 3.79 -4.44 -1.35
CA ASP A 38 2.87 -3.67 -2.17
C ASP A 38 3.26 -2.19 -2.27
N SER A 39 3.50 -1.57 -1.11
CA SER A 39 3.94 -0.17 -1.04
C SER A 39 5.31 0.02 -1.69
N SER A 40 6.20 -0.98 -1.58
CA SER A 40 7.53 -0.94 -2.17
C SER A 40 7.48 -1.03 -3.69
N VAL A 41 6.64 -1.90 -4.25
CA VAL A 41 6.42 -2.02 -5.71
C VAL A 41 5.88 -0.70 -6.27
N ILE A 42 4.83 -0.13 -5.68
CA ILE A 42 4.26 1.15 -6.14
C ILE A 42 5.33 2.26 -6.07
N SER A 43 6.10 2.32 -4.97
CA SER A 43 7.15 3.33 -4.79
C SER A 43 8.28 3.19 -5.81
N ALA A 44 8.70 1.97 -6.13
CA ALA A 44 9.75 1.70 -7.11
C ALA A 44 9.30 2.09 -8.52
N ILE A 45 8.07 1.74 -8.93
CA ILE A 45 7.51 2.13 -10.23
C ILE A 45 7.35 3.66 -10.28
N ALA A 46 6.77 4.28 -9.25
CA ALA A 46 6.60 5.73 -9.20
C ALA A 46 7.95 6.47 -9.34
N LYS A 47 9.01 5.97 -8.68
CA LYS A 47 10.36 6.55 -8.78
C LYS A 47 10.92 6.50 -10.20
N LYS A 48 10.65 5.44 -10.95
CA LYS A 48 11.08 5.30 -12.35
C LYS A 48 10.56 6.44 -13.24
N TYR A 49 9.36 6.95 -12.94
CA TYR A 49 8.67 7.97 -13.75
C TYR A 49 8.64 9.37 -13.12
N ALA A 50 9.03 9.53 -11.86
CA ALA A 50 8.87 10.78 -11.11
C ALA A 50 9.69 11.97 -11.67
N ALA A 51 10.74 11.71 -12.45
CA ALA A 51 11.60 12.76 -12.99
C ALA A 51 11.00 13.47 -14.22
N LYS A 52 9.97 12.91 -14.85
CA LYS A 52 9.38 13.41 -16.09
C LYS A 52 7.87 13.63 -15.96
N ARG A 53 7.35 14.57 -16.75
CA ARG A 53 5.91 14.85 -16.79
C ARG A 53 5.21 13.87 -17.71
N ILE A 54 4.25 13.14 -17.18
CA ILE A 54 3.47 12.14 -17.94
C ILE A 54 2.58 12.82 -18.98
N GLU A 55 2.04 14.00 -18.68
CA GLU A 55 1.17 14.77 -19.58
C GLU A 55 1.88 15.25 -20.87
N THR A 56 3.20 15.19 -20.89
CA THR A 56 4.02 15.57 -22.07
C THR A 56 4.73 14.37 -22.69
N ASP A 57 4.18 13.17 -22.55
CA ASP A 57 4.80 11.92 -23.01
C ASP A 57 6.26 11.77 -22.51
N ASN A 58 6.51 12.18 -21.29
CA ASN A 58 7.83 12.17 -20.63
C ASN A 58 8.89 13.03 -21.32
N LYS A 59 8.52 14.04 -22.13
CA LYS A 59 9.45 14.95 -22.80
C LYS A 59 9.91 16.09 -21.90
N ALA A 60 9.04 16.60 -21.04
CA ALA A 60 9.36 17.67 -20.10
C ALA A 60 9.72 17.11 -18.71
N ASP A 61 10.60 17.82 -17.99
CA ASP A 61 10.94 17.50 -16.61
C ASP A 61 9.74 17.75 -15.68
N ALA A 62 9.62 16.92 -14.63
CA ALA A 62 8.61 17.11 -13.63
C ALA A 62 8.84 18.41 -12.84
N TRP A 63 7.77 19.05 -12.42
CA TRP A 63 7.84 20.24 -11.53
C TRP A 63 8.50 19.89 -10.17
N TRP A 64 8.35 18.60 -9.76
CA TRP A 64 8.83 18.04 -8.50
C TRP A 64 9.61 16.75 -8.79
N PRO A 65 10.87 16.85 -9.25
CA PRO A 65 11.60 15.68 -9.76
C PRO A 65 12.06 14.72 -8.68
N GLN A 66 12.00 15.14 -7.41
CA GLN A 66 12.35 14.29 -6.27
C GLN A 66 11.09 13.64 -5.70
N LEU A 67 11.03 12.31 -5.75
CA LEU A 67 9.94 11.56 -5.13
C LEU A 67 10.14 11.48 -3.62
N HIS A 68 9.15 11.95 -2.87
CA HIS A 68 9.10 11.83 -1.42
C HIS A 68 8.37 10.55 -1.01
N SER A 69 8.92 9.81 -0.06
CA SER A 69 8.28 8.62 0.53
C SER A 69 8.04 8.84 2.02
N PHE A 70 6.92 8.31 2.51
CA PHE A 70 6.45 8.52 3.87
C PHE A 70 6.17 7.20 4.57
N ALA A 71 6.70 7.07 5.79
CA ALA A 71 6.41 5.95 6.69
C ALA A 71 5.99 6.49 8.07
N VAL A 72 5.14 5.75 8.75
CA VAL A 72 4.68 6.09 10.11
C VAL A 72 4.75 4.88 11.03
N GLY A 73 5.10 5.10 12.27
CA GLY A 73 5.12 4.05 13.28
C GLY A 73 5.55 4.55 14.65
N LEU A 74 5.39 3.71 15.66
CA LEU A 74 6.01 3.92 16.95
C LEU A 74 7.53 3.80 16.80
N LYS A 75 8.28 4.45 17.68
CA LYS A 75 9.75 4.40 17.67
C LYS A 75 10.24 2.94 17.67
N GLY A 76 11.03 2.56 16.67
CA GLY A 76 11.56 1.20 16.52
C GLY A 76 10.62 0.21 15.85
N ALA A 77 9.49 0.65 15.33
CA ALA A 77 8.57 -0.22 14.59
C ALA A 77 9.25 -0.92 13.39
N PRO A 78 8.97 -2.22 13.17
CA PRO A 78 9.66 -3.01 12.14
C PRO A 78 9.46 -2.46 10.73
N ASP A 79 8.30 -1.89 10.44
CA ASP A 79 8.00 -1.30 9.15
C ASP A 79 8.87 -0.07 8.84
N LEU A 80 9.20 0.76 9.84
CA LEU A 80 10.10 1.91 9.63
C LEU A 80 11.50 1.47 9.19
N ILE A 81 12.00 0.37 9.74
CA ILE A 81 13.32 -0.18 9.39
C ILE A 81 13.31 -0.63 7.92
N LYS A 82 12.27 -1.34 7.51
CA LYS A 82 12.12 -1.85 6.15
C LYS A 82 11.82 -0.74 5.14
N ALA A 83 10.98 0.22 5.51
CA ALA A 83 10.72 1.39 4.67
C ALA A 83 12.02 2.17 4.35
N ARG A 84 12.89 2.35 5.35
CA ARG A 84 14.20 2.99 5.18
C ARG A 84 15.12 2.21 4.24
N GLU A 85 15.12 0.88 4.34
CA GLU A 85 15.90 -0.01 3.46
C GLU A 85 15.44 0.16 1.99
N VAL A 86 14.13 0.10 1.75
CA VAL A 86 13.56 0.31 0.41
C VAL A 86 13.83 1.72 -0.09
N ALA A 87 13.58 2.74 0.72
CA ALA A 87 13.79 4.13 0.33
C ALA A 87 15.22 4.41 -0.14
N ARG A 88 16.23 3.84 0.54
CA ARG A 88 17.64 3.92 0.13
C ARG A 88 17.89 3.20 -1.20
N HIS A 89 17.29 2.02 -1.37
CA HIS A 89 17.45 1.23 -2.58
C HIS A 89 16.90 1.93 -3.82
N ILE A 90 15.68 2.49 -3.72
CA ILE A 90 15.01 3.15 -4.84
C ILE A 90 15.39 4.64 -4.97
N GLY A 91 16.04 5.23 -3.98
CA GLY A 91 16.52 6.62 -4.01
C GLY A 91 15.41 7.67 -3.85
N THR A 92 14.51 7.50 -2.88
CA THR A 92 13.51 8.51 -2.51
C THR A 92 14.00 9.42 -1.39
N VAL A 93 13.42 10.63 -1.29
CA VAL A 93 13.56 11.48 -0.10
C VAL A 93 12.61 10.93 0.96
N HIS A 94 13.15 10.19 1.93
CA HIS A 94 12.36 9.43 2.89
C HIS A 94 12.08 10.22 4.17
N HIS A 95 10.81 10.19 4.60
CA HIS A 95 10.33 10.82 5.83
C HIS A 95 9.74 9.77 6.76
N GLU A 96 10.35 9.63 7.93
CA GLU A 96 9.84 8.77 8.99
C GLU A 96 9.08 9.62 10.01
N ILE A 97 7.82 9.30 10.21
CA ILE A 97 6.97 9.96 11.19
C ILE A 97 6.81 9.04 12.39
N ASN A 98 7.42 9.42 13.49
CA ASN A 98 7.25 8.73 14.75
C ASN A 98 6.16 9.44 15.56
N TYR A 99 5.25 8.67 16.12
CA TYR A 99 4.26 9.15 17.07
C TYR A 99 4.35 8.37 18.37
N THR A 100 3.87 8.97 19.45
CA THR A 100 3.80 8.35 20.78
C THR A 100 2.45 7.67 20.99
N VAL A 101 2.38 6.73 21.92
CA VAL A 101 1.11 6.12 22.32
C VAL A 101 0.09 7.20 22.73
N GLN A 102 0.53 8.23 23.48
CA GLN A 102 -0.35 9.31 23.92
C GLN A 102 -0.90 10.11 22.73
N GLU A 103 -0.07 10.50 21.75
CA GLU A 103 -0.55 11.17 20.52
C GLU A 103 -1.55 10.32 19.75
N GLY A 104 -1.34 8.99 19.72
CA GLY A 104 -2.31 8.06 19.12
C GLY A 104 -3.65 8.06 19.86
N LEU A 105 -3.62 8.03 21.21
CA LEU A 105 -4.83 8.07 22.03
C LEU A 105 -5.58 9.39 21.91
N ASP A 106 -4.87 10.49 21.94
CA ASP A 106 -5.44 11.85 21.80
C ASP A 106 -6.12 12.05 20.46
N ALA A 107 -5.62 11.40 19.39
CA ALA A 107 -6.19 11.49 18.06
C ALA A 107 -7.46 10.64 17.86
N ILE A 108 -7.77 9.66 18.70
CA ILE A 108 -8.85 8.67 18.47
C ILE A 108 -10.20 9.36 18.23
N ARG A 109 -10.54 10.38 19.00
CA ARG A 109 -11.81 11.09 18.85
C ARG A 109 -11.95 11.75 17.47
N ASP A 110 -10.91 12.42 17.02
CA ASP A 110 -10.88 13.06 15.69
C ASP A 110 -10.88 12.00 14.58
N VAL A 111 -10.14 10.92 14.76
CA VAL A 111 -10.12 9.79 13.83
C VAL A 111 -11.52 9.24 13.65
N ILE A 112 -12.25 8.91 14.73
CA ILE A 112 -13.62 8.40 14.67
C ILE A 112 -14.54 9.41 13.95
N TYR A 113 -14.39 10.70 14.22
CA TYR A 113 -15.16 11.75 13.56
C TYR A 113 -14.95 11.75 12.03
N PHE A 114 -13.70 11.72 11.59
CA PHE A 114 -13.39 11.79 10.16
C PHE A 114 -13.64 10.49 9.40
N ILE A 115 -13.39 9.31 10.01
CA ILE A 115 -13.63 8.03 9.34
C ILE A 115 -15.10 7.59 9.40
N GLU A 116 -15.92 8.25 10.26
CA GLU A 116 -17.36 8.02 10.42
C GLU A 116 -17.71 6.56 10.80
N THR A 117 -16.84 5.91 11.55
CA THR A 117 -17.06 4.58 12.11
C THR A 117 -16.28 4.42 13.42
N TYR A 118 -16.77 3.57 14.29
CA TYR A 118 -16.10 3.18 15.55
C TYR A 118 -15.69 1.69 15.55
N ASP A 119 -15.61 1.07 14.38
CA ASP A 119 -15.04 -0.27 14.27
C ASP A 119 -13.58 -0.26 14.73
N ILE A 120 -13.27 -1.13 15.72
CA ILE A 120 -11.97 -1.15 16.40
C ILE A 120 -10.81 -1.33 15.42
N THR A 121 -10.96 -2.24 14.46
CA THR A 121 -9.90 -2.54 13.48
C THR A 121 -9.65 -1.32 12.58
N THR A 122 -10.73 -0.68 12.13
CA THR A 122 -10.65 0.52 11.29
C THR A 122 -10.03 1.68 12.06
N VAL A 123 -10.46 1.97 13.28
CA VAL A 123 -9.90 3.04 14.12
C VAL A 123 -8.41 2.82 14.39
N ARG A 124 -8.03 1.60 14.77
CA ARG A 124 -6.63 1.23 15.05
C ARG A 124 -5.72 1.47 13.84
N ALA A 125 -6.15 1.10 12.65
CA ALA A 125 -5.37 1.26 11.43
C ALA A 125 -5.42 2.71 10.89
N SER A 126 -6.51 3.44 11.13
CA SER A 126 -6.69 4.83 10.69
C SER A 126 -5.84 5.82 11.50
N THR A 127 -5.64 5.58 12.79
CA THR A 127 -4.93 6.51 13.68
C THR A 127 -3.52 6.86 13.18
N PRO A 128 -2.63 5.90 12.88
CA PRO A 128 -1.32 6.23 12.34
C PRO A 128 -1.41 6.90 10.97
N MET A 129 -2.34 6.51 10.12
CA MET A 129 -2.53 7.13 8.79
C MET A 129 -3.04 8.56 8.89
N TYR A 130 -3.92 8.87 9.81
CA TYR A 130 -4.40 10.23 10.10
C TYR A 130 -3.26 11.15 10.57
N LEU A 131 -2.41 10.65 11.50
CA LEU A 131 -1.25 11.41 11.97
C LEU A 131 -0.21 11.62 10.87
N LEU A 132 0.00 10.61 10.02
CA LEU A 132 0.85 10.69 8.84
C LEU A 132 0.36 11.75 7.85
N ALA A 133 -0.94 11.74 7.53
CA ALA A 133 -1.56 12.68 6.61
C ALA A 133 -1.40 14.14 7.04
N ARG A 134 -1.47 14.41 8.35
CA ARG A 134 -1.21 15.73 8.94
C ARG A 134 0.20 16.24 8.57
N VAL A 135 1.21 15.39 8.69
CA VAL A 135 2.60 15.76 8.36
C VAL A 135 2.76 15.94 6.86
N ILE A 136 2.23 15.02 6.03
CA ILE A 136 2.26 15.14 4.57
C ILE A 136 1.68 16.48 4.12
N LYS A 137 0.53 16.85 4.69
CA LYS A 137 -0.13 18.15 4.43
C LYS A 137 0.75 19.34 4.80
N SER A 138 1.42 19.29 5.96
CA SER A 138 2.30 20.38 6.43
C SER A 138 3.51 20.61 5.53
N MET A 139 3.92 19.59 4.77
CA MET A 139 5.00 19.66 3.77
C MET A 139 4.52 20.14 2.39
N GLY A 140 3.25 20.55 2.26
CA GLY A 140 2.69 21.05 1.01
C GLY A 140 2.33 19.98 -0.01
N ILE A 141 2.44 18.70 0.34
CA ILE A 141 2.09 17.57 -0.54
C ILE A 141 0.57 17.36 -0.50
N LYS A 142 0.00 17.19 -1.68
CA LYS A 142 -1.46 17.13 -1.89
C LYS A 142 -1.98 15.77 -2.30
N MET A 143 -1.09 14.90 -2.78
CA MET A 143 -1.45 13.58 -3.29
C MET A 143 -0.39 12.56 -2.91
N VAL A 144 -0.82 11.33 -2.60
CA VAL A 144 0.07 10.20 -2.35
C VAL A 144 -0.45 8.94 -3.04
N LEU A 145 0.48 8.10 -3.51
CA LEU A 145 0.14 6.76 -3.99
C LEU A 145 0.31 5.76 -2.84
N SER A 146 -0.58 4.78 -2.81
CA SER A 146 -0.61 3.71 -1.80
C SER A 146 -0.64 2.32 -2.45
N GLY A 147 -0.15 1.32 -1.73
CA GLY A 147 -0.21 -0.10 -2.10
C GLY A 147 -1.53 -0.80 -1.71
N GLU A 148 -2.55 -0.07 -1.29
CA GLU A 148 -3.85 -0.65 -0.90
C GLU A 148 -4.51 -1.40 -2.07
N GLY A 149 -5.24 -2.47 -1.76
CA GLY A 149 -5.95 -3.30 -2.74
C GLY A 149 -5.16 -4.52 -3.22
N ALA A 150 -3.84 -4.56 -3.06
CA ALA A 150 -3.02 -5.69 -3.50
C ALA A 150 -3.38 -7.01 -2.80
N ASP A 151 -3.72 -6.95 -1.52
CA ASP A 151 -4.06 -8.13 -0.72
C ASP A 151 -5.38 -8.76 -1.17
N GLU A 152 -6.34 -7.96 -1.52
CA GLU A 152 -7.66 -8.39 -2.00
C GLU A 152 -7.58 -8.99 -3.39
N VAL A 153 -6.74 -8.42 -4.27
CA VAL A 153 -6.57 -8.89 -5.65
C VAL A 153 -5.77 -10.19 -5.73
N PHE A 154 -4.73 -10.32 -4.91
CA PHE A 154 -3.77 -11.43 -4.97
C PHE A 154 -3.81 -12.37 -3.76
N GLY A 155 -4.81 -12.25 -2.89
CA GLY A 155 -4.96 -13.13 -1.73
C GLY A 155 -3.81 -13.01 -0.73
N GLY A 156 -3.43 -11.78 -0.36
CA GLY A 156 -2.29 -11.51 0.51
C GLY A 156 -2.51 -11.79 2.00
N TYR A 157 -3.72 -12.07 2.43
CA TYR A 157 -4.03 -12.41 3.83
C TYR A 157 -3.77 -13.87 4.12
N LEU A 158 -3.23 -14.19 5.28
CA LEU A 158 -2.83 -15.56 5.66
C LEU A 158 -3.96 -16.59 5.56
N TYR A 159 -5.22 -16.18 5.74
CA TYR A 159 -6.33 -17.12 5.62
C TYR A 159 -6.57 -17.63 4.19
N PHE A 160 -6.09 -16.93 3.14
CA PHE A 160 -6.15 -17.40 1.76
C PHE A 160 -5.36 -18.68 1.52
N HIS A 161 -4.35 -18.99 2.35
CA HIS A 161 -3.64 -20.26 2.32
C HIS A 161 -4.57 -21.48 2.58
N LYS A 162 -5.74 -21.24 3.18
CA LYS A 162 -6.74 -22.27 3.47
C LYS A 162 -7.79 -22.42 2.37
N ALA A 163 -7.66 -21.69 1.26
CA ALA A 163 -8.62 -21.82 0.16
C ALA A 163 -8.63 -23.24 -0.40
N PRO A 164 -9.79 -23.92 -0.40
CA PRO A 164 -9.86 -25.34 -0.77
C PRO A 164 -9.69 -25.57 -2.28
N THR A 165 -10.07 -24.60 -3.09
CA THR A 165 -10.01 -24.66 -4.56
C THR A 165 -9.67 -23.33 -5.17
N PRO A 166 -9.14 -23.28 -6.40
CA PRO A 166 -8.94 -22.03 -7.13
C PRO A 166 -10.23 -21.21 -7.30
N GLN A 167 -11.36 -21.86 -7.48
CA GLN A 167 -12.65 -21.20 -7.58
C GLN A 167 -13.01 -20.49 -6.27
N ALA A 168 -12.91 -21.17 -5.14
CA ALA A 168 -13.19 -20.60 -3.81
C ALA A 168 -12.24 -19.42 -3.50
N PHE A 169 -10.97 -19.52 -3.89
CA PHE A 169 -10.02 -18.42 -3.79
C PHE A 169 -10.49 -17.21 -4.60
N HIS A 170 -10.89 -17.41 -5.85
CA HIS A 170 -11.38 -16.33 -6.72
C HIS A 170 -12.66 -15.68 -6.17
N GLU A 171 -13.63 -16.47 -5.75
CA GLU A 171 -14.87 -15.97 -5.15
C GLU A 171 -14.61 -15.10 -3.92
N GLU A 172 -13.65 -15.50 -3.09
CA GLU A 172 -13.26 -14.71 -1.91
C GLU A 172 -12.54 -13.40 -2.31
N THR A 173 -11.70 -13.39 -3.34
CA THR A 173 -11.11 -12.14 -3.84
C THR A 173 -12.18 -11.18 -4.36
N VAL A 174 -13.14 -11.66 -5.11
CA VAL A 174 -14.30 -10.87 -5.60
C VAL A 174 -15.11 -10.32 -4.43
N ARG A 175 -15.43 -11.17 -3.43
CA ARG A 175 -16.15 -10.75 -2.23
C ARG A 175 -15.44 -9.66 -1.46
N LYS A 176 -14.11 -9.78 -1.30
CA LYS A 176 -13.29 -8.76 -0.62
C LYS A 176 -13.28 -7.43 -1.39
N LEU A 177 -13.04 -7.48 -2.69
CA LEU A 177 -13.03 -6.29 -3.54
C LEU A 177 -14.37 -5.56 -3.54
N SER A 178 -15.49 -6.30 -3.61
CA SER A 178 -16.84 -5.70 -3.61
C SER A 178 -17.17 -4.94 -2.32
N LYS A 179 -16.53 -5.29 -1.20
CA LYS A 179 -16.72 -4.67 0.12
C LYS A 179 -15.58 -3.74 0.55
N LEU A 180 -14.55 -3.59 -0.25
CA LEU A 180 -13.33 -2.89 0.13
C LEU A 180 -13.58 -1.40 0.47
N HIS A 181 -14.58 -0.79 -0.16
CA HIS A 181 -15.04 0.58 0.10
C HIS A 181 -15.59 0.79 1.53
N LEU A 182 -15.93 -0.28 2.25
CA LEU A 182 -16.40 -0.23 3.65
C LEU A 182 -15.28 -0.40 4.68
N TYR A 183 -14.08 -0.79 4.27
CA TYR A 183 -12.97 -1.14 5.16
C TYR A 183 -11.68 -0.39 4.80
N ASP A 184 -10.74 -1.05 4.13
CA ASP A 184 -9.39 -0.52 3.93
C ASP A 184 -9.36 0.71 3.01
N CYS A 185 -10.18 0.75 1.97
CA CYS A 185 -10.30 1.95 1.12
C CYS A 185 -10.99 3.10 1.83
N LEU A 186 -12.04 2.83 2.64
CA LEU A 186 -12.67 3.85 3.46
C LEU A 186 -11.67 4.46 4.44
N ARG A 187 -10.94 3.61 5.15
CA ARG A 187 -9.88 4.00 6.09
C ARG A 187 -8.82 4.88 5.39
N ALA A 188 -8.24 4.40 4.31
CA ALA A 188 -7.19 5.11 3.60
C ALA A 188 -7.69 6.46 3.06
N ASN A 189 -8.84 6.47 2.39
CA ASN A 189 -9.40 7.69 1.83
C ASN A 189 -9.75 8.73 2.90
N LYS A 190 -10.53 8.34 3.92
CA LYS A 190 -11.00 9.30 4.94
C LYS A 190 -9.88 9.83 5.84
N SER A 191 -8.89 8.99 6.19
CA SER A 191 -7.74 9.44 6.98
C SER A 191 -6.89 10.47 6.23
N LEU A 192 -6.69 10.29 4.93
CA LEU A 192 -5.96 11.24 4.08
C LEU A 192 -6.80 12.50 3.82
N ALA A 193 -8.07 12.32 3.48
CA ALA A 193 -8.98 13.42 3.17
C ALA A 193 -9.24 14.36 4.36
N ALA A 194 -9.15 13.86 5.60
CA ALA A 194 -9.22 14.66 6.82
C ALA A 194 -8.23 15.85 6.81
N TRP A 195 -7.11 15.69 6.11
CA TRP A 195 -6.08 16.72 5.96
C TRP A 195 -5.98 17.28 4.53
N GLY A 196 -6.96 16.96 3.66
CA GLY A 196 -6.99 17.41 2.27
C GLY A 196 -5.85 16.82 1.43
N VAL A 197 -5.45 15.59 1.70
CA VAL A 197 -4.51 14.80 0.90
C VAL A 197 -5.30 13.78 0.09
N GLU A 198 -5.07 13.72 -1.22
CA GLU A 198 -5.66 12.72 -2.11
C GLU A 198 -4.85 11.42 -2.05
N GLY A 199 -5.52 10.29 -1.85
CA GLY A 199 -4.93 8.95 -1.94
C GLY A 199 -5.24 8.29 -3.29
N ARG A 200 -4.21 7.84 -4.00
CA ARG A 200 -4.35 7.05 -5.23
C ARG A 200 -3.87 5.63 -5.02
N VAL A 201 -4.59 4.67 -5.62
CA VAL A 201 -4.44 3.23 -5.35
C VAL A 201 -4.30 2.43 -6.66
N PRO A 202 -3.08 2.36 -7.24
CA PRO A 202 -2.86 1.73 -8.55
C PRO A 202 -3.30 0.26 -8.63
N PHE A 203 -3.25 -0.51 -7.55
CA PHE A 203 -3.75 -1.89 -7.51
C PHE A 203 -5.26 -1.99 -7.71
N LEU A 204 -6.00 -0.88 -7.59
CA LEU A 204 -7.45 -0.82 -7.83
C LEU A 204 -7.79 -0.06 -9.11
N ASP A 205 -6.80 0.25 -9.94
CA ASP A 205 -7.02 0.77 -11.30
C ASP A 205 -7.87 -0.22 -12.10
N LYS A 206 -8.88 0.28 -12.83
CA LYS A 206 -9.86 -0.58 -13.52
C LYS A 206 -9.22 -1.49 -14.55
N GLU A 207 -8.28 -0.97 -15.35
CA GLU A 207 -7.59 -1.76 -16.36
C GLU A 207 -6.66 -2.79 -15.74
N PHE A 208 -5.97 -2.40 -14.64
CA PHE A 208 -5.17 -3.34 -13.88
C PHE A 208 -6.03 -4.46 -13.26
N LEU A 209 -7.16 -4.11 -12.66
CA LEU A 209 -8.09 -5.10 -12.09
C LEU A 209 -8.60 -6.08 -13.16
N ASP A 210 -8.93 -5.59 -14.36
CA ASP A 210 -9.37 -6.45 -15.44
C ASP A 210 -8.29 -7.49 -15.81
N VAL A 211 -7.03 -7.09 -15.91
CA VAL A 211 -5.91 -8.00 -16.15
C VAL A 211 -5.70 -8.95 -14.97
N ALA A 212 -5.61 -8.43 -13.76
CA ALA A 212 -5.29 -9.21 -12.57
C ALA A 212 -6.36 -10.24 -12.21
N MET A 213 -7.65 -9.89 -12.41
CA MET A 213 -8.76 -10.80 -12.10
C MET A 213 -8.98 -11.88 -13.17
N ARG A 214 -8.44 -11.73 -14.39
CA ARG A 214 -8.41 -12.77 -15.43
C ARG A 214 -7.27 -13.77 -15.29
N ILE A 215 -6.29 -13.52 -14.43
CA ILE A 215 -5.22 -14.49 -14.16
C ILE A 215 -5.85 -15.75 -13.53
N ASN A 216 -5.43 -16.92 -14.02
CA ASN A 216 -5.88 -18.19 -13.45
C ASN A 216 -5.68 -18.20 -11.92
N PRO A 217 -6.75 -18.35 -11.13
CA PRO A 217 -6.67 -18.31 -9.68
C PRO A 217 -5.67 -19.30 -9.07
N ALA A 218 -5.44 -20.44 -9.72
CA ALA A 218 -4.45 -21.42 -9.29
C ALA A 218 -3.02 -20.83 -9.23
N VAL A 219 -2.71 -19.85 -10.06
CA VAL A 219 -1.39 -19.16 -10.07
C VAL A 219 -1.25 -18.16 -8.93
N LYS A 220 -2.38 -17.64 -8.42
CA LYS A 220 -2.42 -16.71 -7.30
C LYS A 220 -2.46 -17.42 -5.94
N MET A 221 -2.90 -18.67 -5.91
CA MET A 221 -2.91 -19.48 -4.68
C MET A 221 -1.50 -19.74 -4.17
N CYS A 222 -1.38 -19.86 -2.86
CA CYS A 222 -0.13 -20.20 -2.16
C CYS A 222 -0.41 -21.33 -1.16
N PRO A 223 -0.63 -22.57 -1.62
CA PRO A 223 -0.92 -23.69 -0.75
C PRO A 223 0.27 -24.06 0.15
N GLY A 224 -0.03 -24.47 1.38
CA GLY A 224 0.98 -24.97 2.31
C GLY A 224 1.93 -23.89 2.83
N LYS A 225 3.23 -24.03 2.55
CA LYS A 225 4.29 -23.11 3.00
C LYS A 225 4.73 -22.08 1.94
N GLU A 226 4.05 -21.99 0.81
CA GLU A 226 4.38 -21.00 -0.20
C GLU A 226 4.10 -19.58 0.31
N ILE A 227 4.86 -18.61 -0.21
CA ILE A 227 4.69 -17.21 0.14
C ILE A 227 3.53 -16.60 -0.67
N GLU A 228 2.73 -15.78 -0.02
CA GLU A 228 1.62 -15.07 -0.64
C GLU A 228 2.08 -14.11 -1.76
N LYS A 229 1.21 -13.86 -2.72
CA LYS A 229 1.46 -12.93 -3.85
C LYS A 229 2.69 -13.27 -4.71
N LYS A 230 3.02 -14.54 -4.86
CA LYS A 230 4.20 -15.01 -5.58
C LYS A 230 4.34 -14.38 -6.97
N VAL A 231 3.26 -14.29 -7.74
CA VAL A 231 3.27 -13.68 -9.08
C VAL A 231 3.69 -12.20 -9.06
N VAL A 232 3.29 -11.44 -8.05
CA VAL A 232 3.70 -10.03 -7.87
C VAL A 232 5.17 -9.97 -7.46
N ARG A 233 5.60 -10.81 -6.52
CA ARG A 233 6.99 -10.87 -6.07
C ARG A 233 7.94 -11.16 -7.22
N GLU A 234 7.62 -12.16 -8.02
CA GLU A 234 8.43 -12.56 -9.17
C GLU A 234 8.40 -11.52 -10.31
N ALA A 235 7.30 -10.78 -10.47
CA ALA A 235 7.17 -9.72 -11.47
C ALA A 235 8.03 -8.49 -11.17
N PHE A 236 8.33 -8.22 -9.89
CA PHE A 236 9.04 -7.01 -9.44
C PHE A 236 10.26 -7.29 -8.56
N ALA A 237 10.75 -8.53 -8.52
CA ALA A 237 11.87 -8.92 -7.67
C ALA A 237 13.18 -8.17 -7.96
N ASP A 238 13.38 -7.76 -9.19
CA ASP A 238 14.55 -7.01 -9.66
C ASP A 238 14.53 -5.52 -9.26
N MET A 239 13.35 -4.99 -8.92
CA MET A 239 13.18 -3.60 -8.52
C MET A 239 13.33 -3.38 -7.00
N LEU A 240 13.38 -4.45 -6.21
CA LEU A 240 13.31 -4.39 -4.75
C LEU A 240 14.48 -5.13 -4.07
N PRO A 241 14.87 -4.72 -2.84
CA PRO A 241 15.77 -5.53 -2.03
C PRO A 241 15.20 -6.92 -1.81
N GLN A 242 16.03 -7.96 -1.89
CA GLN A 242 15.61 -9.35 -1.69
C GLN A 242 14.94 -9.57 -0.32
N SER A 243 15.44 -8.89 0.71
CA SER A 243 14.90 -8.92 2.08
C SER A 243 13.46 -8.38 2.19
N VAL A 244 12.99 -7.63 1.20
CA VAL A 244 11.63 -7.07 1.11
C VAL A 244 10.79 -7.85 0.10
N ALA A 245 11.36 -8.15 -1.08
CA ALA A 245 10.69 -8.92 -2.13
C ALA A 245 10.16 -10.27 -1.62
N TRP A 246 10.88 -10.92 -0.68
CA TRP A 246 10.55 -12.23 -0.14
C TRP A 246 10.19 -12.23 1.36
N ARG A 247 9.87 -11.04 1.92
CA ARG A 247 9.36 -10.92 3.29
C ARG A 247 7.93 -11.39 3.38
N GLN A 248 7.61 -12.19 4.40
CA GLN A 248 6.23 -12.55 4.70
C GLN A 248 5.43 -11.31 5.10
N LYS A 249 4.14 -11.29 4.73
CA LYS A 249 3.23 -10.19 5.03
C LYS A 249 3.00 -10.02 6.53
N GLU A 250 3.05 -8.76 6.95
CA GLU A 250 2.52 -8.27 8.23
C GLU A 250 1.36 -7.32 7.99
N GLN A 251 0.41 -7.25 8.94
CA GLN A 251 -0.69 -6.27 8.85
C GLN A 251 -0.15 -4.88 9.17
N PHE A 252 -0.71 -3.85 8.55
CA PHE A 252 -0.28 -2.46 8.76
C PHE A 252 -0.29 -2.04 10.24
N SER A 253 -1.35 -2.39 10.98
CA SER A 253 -1.43 -2.08 12.42
C SER A 253 -0.35 -2.75 13.26
N ASP A 254 0.13 -3.91 12.85
CA ASP A 254 1.19 -4.65 13.55
C ASP A 254 2.56 -4.07 13.18
N GLY A 255 2.77 -3.79 11.90
CA GLY A 255 4.01 -3.21 11.37
C GLY A 255 4.33 -1.82 11.95
N VAL A 256 3.31 -1.00 12.23
CA VAL A 256 3.47 0.31 12.88
C VAL A 256 3.58 0.23 14.42
N GLY A 257 3.46 -0.98 15.00
CA GLY A 257 3.58 -1.21 16.44
C GLY A 257 2.30 -0.89 17.24
N SER A 258 1.16 -0.64 16.59
CA SER A 258 -0.06 -0.18 17.27
C SER A 258 -0.76 -1.24 18.13
N VAL A 259 -0.39 -2.52 18.01
CA VAL A 259 -0.97 -3.61 18.82
C VAL A 259 -0.71 -3.40 20.31
N SER A 260 0.45 -2.85 20.67
CA SER A 260 0.87 -2.70 22.07
C SER A 260 -0.05 -1.79 22.88
N TYR A 261 -0.65 -0.74 22.31
CA TYR A 261 -1.48 0.18 23.10
C TYR A 261 -2.98 -0.14 23.05
N THR A 262 -3.45 -0.89 22.06
CA THR A 262 -4.87 -1.31 22.04
C THR A 262 -5.23 -2.25 23.19
N HIS A 263 -4.25 -2.99 23.70
CA HIS A 263 -4.42 -3.80 24.93
C HIS A 263 -4.43 -2.99 26.23
N LEU A 264 -3.89 -1.76 26.19
CA LEU A 264 -3.83 -0.89 27.37
C LEU A 264 -5.08 -0.01 27.54
N THR A 265 -5.91 0.14 26.51
CA THR A 265 -6.95 1.18 26.43
C THR A 265 -8.38 0.68 26.40
N LEU A 266 -8.60 -0.62 26.20
CA LEU A 266 -9.93 -1.20 26.31
C LEU A 266 -10.11 -1.72 27.74
N PRO A 267 -11.00 -1.11 28.55
CA PRO A 267 -11.42 -1.76 29.81
C PRO A 267 -12.09 -3.09 29.45
N THR A 268 -11.64 -4.12 30.09
CA THR A 268 -12.26 -5.46 30.05
C THR A 268 -13.69 -5.39 30.53
#